data_d7ddd5d1296eb3550d76a9678952f76a
#
_entry.id   d7ddd5d1296eb3550d76a9678952f76a
#
_cell.length_a   1.000
_cell.length_b   1.000
_cell.length_c   1.000
_cell.angle_alpha   90.00
_cell.angle_beta   90.00
_cell.angle_gamma   90.00
#
_symmetry.space_group_name_H-M   'P 1'
#
loop_
_entity.id
_entity.type
_entity.pdbx_description
1 polymer ?
#
loop_
_entity_poly.entity_id
_entity_poly.type
_entity_poly.pdbx_seq_one_letter_code
_entity_poly.pdbx_strand_id
1 'polypeptide(L)'
;MSTVRTGVTVRVPAKVNVQLAVGAARPDGFHDLANVFLAVGLYDEVTASPADELRVTCSGPDAGQVPLDRTNLAARAALALAERYGIDPAVHLHIAKDIPVAGGMAGGSADGAAALVACDALWGTGASRDELLAICAELGSDVPFSLVGGAALGTGRGEKLTPIEVGGTFHWVFAVADGGLSTPAVYGEFDRLTTGTEVPEPTASPALLAALRSGDPGALAGALSNDLQPAALSLRPSLAETLAAGTEAGAPAALVSGSGPTTAFLVPDAETAEKVAAALLTSGTCRNARVAASPAPGAHVI
;
A
#
# COMPACT_ATOMS: atom_id res chain seq x y z
N MET A 1 22.20 -35.69 7.80
CA MET A 1 20.83 -35.42 8.28
C MET A 1 20.34 -34.23 7.48
N SER A 2 19.43 -34.45 6.53
CA SER A 2 18.80 -33.34 5.79
C SER A 2 17.86 -32.61 6.76
N THR A 3 18.22 -31.42 7.17
CA THR A 3 17.29 -30.53 7.88
C THR A 3 16.13 -30.25 6.92
N VAL A 4 14.96 -30.79 7.24
CA VAL A 4 13.72 -30.40 6.55
C VAL A 4 13.63 -28.87 6.72
N ARG A 5 13.83 -28.12 5.64
CA ARG A 5 13.63 -26.66 5.68
C ARG A 5 12.14 -26.44 5.97
N THR A 6 11.83 -25.95 7.15
CA THR A 6 10.51 -25.45 7.49
C THR A 6 10.23 -24.21 6.64
N GLY A 7 8.97 -23.96 6.27
CA GLY A 7 8.59 -22.77 5.52
C GLY A 7 9.02 -21.49 6.26
N VAL A 8 9.21 -20.42 5.51
CA VAL A 8 9.52 -19.08 6.03
C VAL A 8 8.30 -18.21 5.85
N THR A 9 7.83 -17.61 6.93
CA THR A 9 6.69 -16.67 6.91
C THR A 9 7.22 -15.24 7.08
N VAL A 10 6.73 -14.36 6.22
CA VAL A 10 7.02 -12.93 6.24
C VAL A 10 5.73 -12.17 6.41
N ARG A 11 5.71 -11.23 7.36
CA ARG A 11 4.63 -10.27 7.56
C ARG A 11 4.96 -8.97 6.85
N VAL A 12 3.96 -8.35 6.21
CA VAL A 12 4.12 -7.13 5.43
C VAL A 12 2.94 -6.18 5.64
N PRO A 13 3.19 -4.87 5.84
CA PRO A 13 2.12 -3.91 6.10
C PRO A 13 1.43 -3.42 4.84
N ALA A 14 0.21 -2.93 5.01
CA ALA A 14 -0.44 -2.02 4.08
C ALA A 14 0.21 -0.63 4.12
N LYS A 15 -0.24 0.28 3.25
CA LYS A 15 0.16 1.69 3.25
C LYS A 15 -1.03 2.62 3.08
N VAL A 16 -0.85 3.86 3.48
CA VAL A 16 -1.65 5.01 3.08
C VAL A 16 -0.76 6.06 2.44
N ASN A 17 -1.29 6.80 1.45
CA ASN A 17 -0.64 7.97 0.91
C ASN A 17 -1.14 9.17 1.71
N VAL A 18 -0.29 9.71 2.60
CA VAL A 18 -0.64 10.91 3.39
C VAL A 18 -0.48 12.18 2.56
N GLN A 19 0.31 12.10 1.49
CA GLN A 19 0.32 13.04 0.37
C GLN A 19 0.50 12.27 -0.93
N LEU A 20 -0.25 12.61 -1.96
CA LEU A 20 -0.03 12.16 -3.33
C LEU A 20 -0.14 13.38 -4.25
N ALA A 21 0.99 14.00 -4.55
CA ALA A 21 1.10 15.04 -5.55
C ALA A 21 1.47 14.43 -6.91
N VAL A 22 0.73 14.80 -7.95
CA VAL A 22 0.81 14.20 -9.29
C VAL A 22 1.16 15.27 -10.30
N GLY A 23 2.28 15.10 -11.01
CA GLY A 23 2.72 15.96 -12.11
C GLY A 23 1.95 15.70 -13.40
N ALA A 24 2.27 16.47 -14.43
CA ALA A 24 1.70 16.26 -15.76
C ALA A 24 2.07 14.88 -16.34
N ALA A 25 1.24 14.39 -17.28
CA ALA A 25 1.52 13.14 -17.99
C ALA A 25 2.84 13.24 -18.77
N ARG A 26 3.68 12.22 -18.64
CA ARG A 26 4.96 12.09 -19.33
C ARG A 26 4.78 11.38 -20.68
N PRO A 27 5.75 11.52 -21.61
CA PRO A 27 5.68 10.82 -22.91
C PRO A 27 5.61 9.28 -22.81
N ASP A 28 6.06 8.69 -21.68
CA ASP A 28 6.00 7.26 -21.42
C ASP A 28 4.65 6.80 -20.83
N GLY A 29 3.68 7.71 -20.68
CA GLY A 29 2.35 7.45 -20.16
C GLY A 29 2.26 7.40 -18.62
N PHE A 30 3.36 7.67 -17.92
CA PHE A 30 3.38 7.82 -16.46
C PHE A 30 3.37 9.28 -16.04
N HIS A 31 3.29 9.52 -14.73
CA HIS A 31 3.38 10.82 -14.09
C HIS A 31 4.57 10.85 -13.13
N ASP A 32 5.23 11.99 -13.01
CA ASP A 32 6.13 12.20 -11.89
C ASP A 32 5.31 12.43 -10.63
N LEU A 33 5.77 11.87 -9.53
CA LEU A 33 5.06 11.89 -8.25
C LEU A 33 5.95 12.50 -7.15
N ALA A 34 5.31 13.17 -6.19
CA ALA A 34 5.80 13.33 -4.85
C ALA A 34 4.78 12.67 -3.91
N ASN A 35 5.07 11.42 -3.57
CA ASN A 35 4.17 10.55 -2.84
C ASN A 35 4.73 10.28 -1.44
N VAL A 36 4.09 10.78 -0.41
CA VAL A 36 4.48 10.48 0.97
C VAL A 36 3.68 9.28 1.45
N PHE A 37 4.38 8.16 1.55
CA PHE A 37 3.86 6.90 2.05
C PHE A 37 3.99 6.81 3.56
N LEU A 38 3.00 6.18 4.19
CA LEU A 38 3.03 5.79 5.59
C LEU A 38 2.55 4.34 5.72
N ALA A 39 3.38 3.45 6.26
CA ALA A 39 3.02 2.06 6.49
C ALA A 39 2.05 1.96 7.68
N VAL A 40 1.02 1.13 7.54
CA VAL A 40 -0.05 0.99 8.55
C VAL A 40 -0.20 -0.46 8.99
N GLY A 41 -0.56 -0.68 10.23
CA GLY A 41 -0.65 -1.96 10.92
C GLY A 41 -1.84 -2.83 10.47
N LEU A 42 -2.10 -2.92 9.18
CA LEU A 42 -2.89 -3.96 8.52
C LEU A 42 -1.93 -4.81 7.71
N TYR A 43 -1.93 -6.13 7.91
CA TYR A 43 -0.85 -6.98 7.42
C TYR A 43 -1.37 -8.13 6.59
N ASP A 44 -0.63 -8.45 5.51
CA ASP A 44 -0.65 -9.76 4.91
C ASP A 44 0.53 -10.60 5.43
N GLU A 45 0.41 -11.91 5.33
CA GLU A 45 1.50 -12.85 5.60
C GLU A 45 1.72 -13.75 4.38
N VAL A 46 2.98 -13.89 3.97
CA VAL A 46 3.36 -14.79 2.88
C VAL A 46 4.31 -15.84 3.43
N THR A 47 3.91 -17.10 3.27
CA THR A 47 4.74 -18.25 3.64
C THR A 47 5.33 -18.91 2.40
N ALA A 48 6.65 -18.95 2.29
CA ALA A 48 7.37 -19.71 1.28
C ALA A 48 7.76 -21.08 1.84
N SER A 49 7.40 -22.16 1.15
CA SER A 49 7.72 -23.53 1.53
C SER A 49 8.33 -24.28 0.35
N PRO A 50 9.23 -25.27 0.57
CA PRO A 50 9.74 -26.12 -0.50
C PRO A 50 8.60 -26.81 -1.27
N ALA A 51 8.74 -26.87 -2.59
CA ALA A 51 7.80 -27.54 -3.49
C ALA A 51 8.53 -28.07 -4.73
N ASP A 52 7.86 -28.86 -5.56
CA ASP A 52 8.42 -29.38 -6.80
C ASP A 52 8.25 -28.39 -7.97
N GLU A 53 7.37 -27.41 -7.81
CA GLU A 53 7.09 -26.35 -8.78
C GLU A 53 6.62 -25.07 -8.10
N LEU A 54 6.65 -23.94 -8.83
CA LEU A 54 6.08 -22.69 -8.36
C LEU A 54 4.55 -22.80 -8.29
N ARG A 55 4.01 -22.66 -7.09
CA ARG A 55 2.58 -22.66 -6.82
C ARG A 55 2.20 -21.52 -5.87
N VAL A 56 1.09 -20.85 -6.15
CA VAL A 56 0.50 -19.82 -5.28
C VAL A 56 -0.84 -20.32 -4.76
N THR A 57 -1.08 -20.12 -3.47
CA THR A 57 -2.39 -20.32 -2.83
C THR A 57 -2.71 -19.08 -1.99
N CYS A 58 -3.99 -18.82 -1.77
CA CYS A 58 -4.43 -17.66 -1.00
C CYS A 58 -5.55 -18.05 -0.05
N SER A 59 -5.57 -17.43 1.13
CA SER A 59 -6.66 -17.50 2.10
C SER A 59 -7.00 -16.09 2.59
N GLY A 60 -8.16 -15.91 3.22
CA GLY A 60 -8.62 -14.63 3.74
C GLY A 60 -9.88 -14.10 3.05
N PRO A 61 -10.43 -12.96 3.51
CA PRO A 61 -11.73 -12.44 3.06
C PRO A 61 -11.84 -12.19 1.56
N ASP A 62 -10.77 -11.68 0.94
CA ASP A 62 -10.74 -11.32 -0.48
C ASP A 62 -9.92 -12.31 -1.33
N ALA A 63 -9.63 -13.52 -0.82
CA ALA A 63 -8.78 -14.52 -1.48
C ALA A 63 -9.24 -14.88 -2.90
N GLY A 64 -10.56 -14.92 -3.14
CA GLY A 64 -11.13 -15.21 -4.46
C GLY A 64 -10.84 -14.15 -5.54
N GLN A 65 -10.34 -12.98 -5.17
CA GLN A 65 -9.97 -11.90 -6.09
C GLN A 65 -8.47 -11.87 -6.41
N VAL A 66 -7.66 -12.68 -5.70
CA VAL A 66 -6.21 -12.75 -5.88
C VAL A 66 -5.87 -13.72 -7.02
N PRO A 67 -5.15 -13.29 -8.08
CA PRO A 67 -4.70 -14.20 -9.11
C PRO A 67 -3.72 -15.23 -8.53
N LEU A 68 -3.87 -16.50 -8.88
CA LEU A 68 -3.02 -17.60 -8.38
C LEU A 68 -2.01 -18.09 -9.44
N ASP A 69 -1.85 -17.35 -10.51
CA ASP A 69 -0.94 -17.64 -11.61
C ASP A 69 0.32 -16.74 -11.60
N ARG A 70 1.10 -16.78 -12.68
CA ARG A 70 2.34 -16.01 -12.83
C ARG A 70 2.13 -14.49 -12.95
N THR A 71 0.91 -14.00 -13.04
CA THR A 71 0.60 -12.55 -13.00
C THR A 71 0.61 -12.01 -11.57
N ASN A 72 0.50 -12.88 -10.57
CA ASN A 72 0.60 -12.52 -9.15
C ASN A 72 1.98 -11.96 -8.83
N LEU A 73 2.04 -10.82 -8.13
CA LEU A 73 3.32 -10.17 -7.77
C LEU A 73 4.20 -11.03 -6.86
N ALA A 74 3.61 -11.86 -5.99
CA ALA A 74 4.38 -12.81 -5.18
C ALA A 74 5.07 -13.88 -6.05
N ALA A 75 4.36 -14.42 -7.07
CA ALA A 75 4.95 -15.34 -8.03
C ALA A 75 6.05 -14.66 -8.86
N ARG A 76 5.81 -13.43 -9.31
CA ARG A 76 6.81 -12.64 -10.08
C ARG A 76 8.05 -12.34 -9.25
N ALA A 77 7.89 -12.05 -7.95
CA ALA A 77 9.00 -11.81 -7.04
C ALA A 77 9.89 -13.06 -6.89
N ALA A 78 9.28 -14.23 -6.70
CA ALA A 78 10.01 -15.51 -6.63
C ALA A 78 10.76 -15.80 -7.94
N LEU A 79 10.11 -15.60 -9.10
CA LEU A 79 10.73 -15.79 -10.42
C LEU A 79 11.91 -14.84 -10.64
N ALA A 80 11.76 -13.55 -10.31
CA ALA A 80 12.82 -12.55 -10.49
C ALA A 80 14.05 -12.85 -9.60
N LEU A 81 13.84 -13.27 -8.36
CA LEU A 81 14.92 -13.66 -7.46
C LEU A 81 15.62 -14.94 -7.97
N ALA A 82 14.83 -15.94 -8.38
CA ALA A 82 15.37 -17.21 -8.89
C ALA A 82 16.20 -17.00 -10.17
N GLU A 83 15.72 -16.19 -11.09
CA GLU A 83 16.47 -15.82 -12.33
C GLU A 83 17.79 -15.13 -11.99
N ARG A 84 17.76 -14.16 -11.06
CA ARG A 84 18.97 -13.41 -10.67
C ARG A 84 20.07 -14.27 -10.06
N TYR A 85 19.68 -15.33 -9.32
CA TYR A 85 20.61 -16.22 -8.63
C TYR A 85 20.80 -17.59 -9.31
N GLY A 86 20.17 -17.81 -10.47
CA GLY A 86 20.25 -19.09 -11.20
C GLY A 86 19.68 -20.28 -10.44
N ILE A 87 18.59 -20.06 -9.67
CA ILE A 87 17.93 -21.05 -8.82
C ILE A 87 16.65 -21.53 -9.52
N ASP A 88 16.30 -22.79 -9.35
CA ASP A 88 14.98 -23.30 -9.74
C ASP A 88 13.90 -22.64 -8.86
N PRO A 89 12.88 -21.97 -9.44
CA PRO A 89 11.82 -21.30 -8.70
C PRO A 89 10.80 -22.22 -8.04
N ALA A 90 11.16 -23.48 -7.78
CA ALA A 90 10.33 -24.49 -7.15
C ALA A 90 10.01 -24.11 -5.70
N VAL A 91 8.83 -23.49 -5.50
CA VAL A 91 8.37 -22.97 -4.19
C VAL A 91 6.85 -22.92 -4.13
N HIS A 92 6.28 -23.25 -2.99
CA HIS A 92 4.87 -22.97 -2.69
C HIS A 92 4.79 -21.68 -1.87
N LEU A 93 4.09 -20.70 -2.41
CA LEU A 93 3.77 -19.44 -1.75
C LEU A 93 2.31 -19.50 -1.27
N HIS A 94 2.11 -19.40 0.03
CA HIS A 94 0.78 -19.20 0.61
C HIS A 94 0.62 -17.79 1.10
N ILE A 95 -0.41 -17.07 0.60
CA ILE A 95 -0.75 -15.71 0.97
C ILE A 95 -1.94 -15.75 1.93
N ALA A 96 -1.75 -15.33 3.18
CA ALA A 96 -2.83 -15.04 4.12
C ALA A 96 -3.21 -13.57 3.98
N LYS A 97 -4.31 -13.31 3.26
CA LYS A 97 -4.72 -11.99 2.80
C LYS A 97 -5.67 -11.31 3.77
N ASP A 98 -5.27 -10.18 4.33
CA ASP A 98 -6.11 -9.32 5.18
C ASP A 98 -6.13 -7.85 4.69
N ILE A 99 -5.11 -7.42 3.94
CA ILE A 99 -5.11 -6.12 3.25
C ILE A 99 -6.13 -6.18 2.10
N PRO A 100 -7.07 -5.22 1.99
CA PRO A 100 -8.10 -5.20 0.97
C PRO A 100 -7.53 -5.24 -0.46
N VAL A 101 -8.08 -6.14 -1.29
CA VAL A 101 -7.69 -6.25 -2.70
C VAL A 101 -8.22 -5.08 -3.51
N ALA A 102 -7.41 -4.53 -4.40
CA ALA A 102 -7.72 -3.38 -5.25
C ALA A 102 -8.23 -2.14 -4.50
N GLY A 103 -7.81 -2.00 -3.23
CA GLY A 103 -8.27 -0.97 -2.30
C GLY A 103 -7.43 0.31 -2.26
N GLY A 104 -6.38 0.47 -3.06
CA GLY A 104 -5.48 1.63 -2.96
C GLY A 104 -4.49 1.55 -1.77
N MET A 105 -4.38 0.39 -1.11
CA MET A 105 -3.53 0.12 0.05
C MET A 105 -2.29 -0.74 -0.27
N ALA A 106 -1.98 -0.94 -1.54
CA ALA A 106 -0.84 -1.68 -2.07
C ALA A 106 -0.74 -3.17 -1.65
N GLY A 107 -1.89 -3.86 -1.40
CA GLY A 107 -1.88 -5.25 -0.94
C GLY A 107 -1.12 -6.22 -1.85
N GLY A 108 -1.27 -6.12 -3.18
CA GLY A 108 -0.50 -6.96 -4.12
C GLY A 108 1.00 -6.64 -4.11
N SER A 109 1.39 -5.37 -3.93
CA SER A 109 2.79 -4.96 -3.79
C SER A 109 3.39 -5.48 -2.47
N ALA A 110 2.57 -5.47 -1.40
CA ALA A 110 2.93 -6.07 -0.12
C ALA A 110 3.22 -7.57 -0.28
N ASP A 111 2.33 -8.32 -0.96
CA ASP A 111 2.53 -9.75 -1.23
C ASP A 111 3.82 -10.00 -2.01
N GLY A 112 4.13 -9.17 -3.01
CA GLY A 112 5.37 -9.25 -3.78
C GLY A 112 6.62 -9.04 -2.93
N ALA A 113 6.63 -8.01 -2.09
CA ALA A 113 7.76 -7.73 -1.18
C ALA A 113 7.94 -8.85 -0.15
N ALA A 114 6.85 -9.34 0.43
CA ALA A 114 6.90 -10.44 1.39
C ALA A 114 7.41 -11.74 0.75
N ALA A 115 6.93 -12.09 -0.43
CA ALA A 115 7.39 -13.28 -1.15
C ALA A 115 8.88 -13.19 -1.49
N LEU A 116 9.37 -12.01 -1.88
CA LEU A 116 10.79 -11.78 -2.16
C LEU A 116 11.66 -12.07 -0.93
N VAL A 117 11.30 -11.52 0.24
CA VAL A 117 12.02 -11.75 1.50
C VAL A 117 11.90 -13.20 1.96
N ALA A 118 10.72 -13.81 1.81
CA ALA A 118 10.50 -15.19 2.21
C ALA A 118 11.31 -16.18 1.34
N CYS A 119 11.39 -15.94 0.03
CA CYS A 119 12.19 -16.74 -0.89
C CYS A 119 13.69 -16.56 -0.67
N ASP A 120 14.17 -15.33 -0.44
CA ASP A 120 15.57 -15.06 -0.09
C ASP A 120 15.99 -15.87 1.13
N ALA A 121 15.19 -15.82 2.19
CA ALA A 121 15.46 -16.57 3.43
C ALA A 121 15.36 -18.10 3.23
N LEU A 122 14.35 -18.58 2.46
CA LEU A 122 14.13 -20.00 2.18
C LEU A 122 15.28 -20.60 1.36
N TRP A 123 15.66 -19.92 0.29
CA TRP A 123 16.72 -20.38 -0.64
C TRP A 123 18.11 -20.05 -0.13
N GLY A 124 18.23 -19.11 0.84
CA GLY A 124 19.52 -18.69 1.40
C GLY A 124 20.37 -17.95 0.38
N THR A 125 19.75 -17.12 -0.47
CA THR A 125 20.47 -16.37 -1.51
C THR A 125 21.39 -15.31 -0.90
N GLY A 126 21.02 -14.78 0.27
CA GLY A 126 21.78 -13.73 0.94
C GLY A 126 21.79 -12.43 0.14
N ALA A 127 20.71 -12.15 -0.57
CA ALA A 127 20.55 -10.94 -1.35
C ALA A 127 20.73 -9.69 -0.48
N SER A 128 21.54 -8.75 -0.95
CA SER A 128 21.69 -7.46 -0.27
C SER A 128 20.38 -6.68 -0.31
N ARG A 129 20.18 -5.75 0.64
CA ARG A 129 18.99 -4.91 0.64
C ARG A 129 18.83 -4.11 -0.66
N ASP A 130 19.92 -3.66 -1.26
CA ASP A 130 19.89 -2.92 -2.51
C ASP A 130 19.45 -3.80 -3.70
N GLU A 131 19.86 -5.07 -3.72
CA GLU A 131 19.40 -6.03 -4.72
C GLU A 131 17.91 -6.33 -4.56
N LEU A 132 17.44 -6.53 -3.33
CA LEU A 132 16.00 -6.72 -3.07
C LEU A 132 15.19 -5.48 -3.49
N LEU A 133 15.68 -4.27 -3.20
CA LEU A 133 15.04 -3.02 -3.63
C LEU A 133 15.01 -2.87 -5.15
N ALA A 134 16.08 -3.27 -5.84
CA ALA A 134 16.11 -3.25 -7.30
C ALA A 134 15.05 -4.19 -7.91
N ILE A 135 14.94 -5.42 -7.41
CA ILE A 135 13.89 -6.36 -7.81
C ILE A 135 12.49 -5.78 -7.50
N CYS A 136 12.29 -5.20 -6.32
CA CYS A 136 11.03 -4.56 -5.96
C CYS A 136 10.63 -3.46 -6.96
N ALA A 137 11.58 -2.61 -7.38
CA ALA A 137 11.32 -1.51 -8.33
C ALA A 137 10.93 -2.02 -9.73
N GLU A 138 11.45 -3.18 -10.15
CA GLU A 138 11.06 -3.86 -11.40
C GLU A 138 9.65 -4.45 -11.33
N LEU A 139 9.23 -4.89 -10.14
CA LEU A 139 7.91 -5.49 -9.93
C LEU A 139 6.77 -4.46 -9.93
N GLY A 140 7.02 -3.28 -9.35
CA GLY A 140 6.02 -2.22 -9.29
C GLY A 140 6.42 -1.06 -8.38
N SER A 141 5.77 0.09 -8.55
CA SER A 141 6.13 1.35 -7.87
C SER A 141 6.00 1.31 -6.34
N ASP A 142 5.00 0.60 -5.81
CA ASP A 142 4.74 0.52 -4.37
C ASP A 142 5.50 -0.64 -3.67
N VAL A 143 6.08 -1.58 -4.45
CA VAL A 143 6.76 -2.77 -3.89
C VAL A 143 7.98 -2.40 -3.05
N PRO A 144 8.85 -1.43 -3.47
CA PRO A 144 9.96 -0.98 -2.64
C PRO A 144 9.51 -0.45 -1.27
N PHE A 145 8.40 0.30 -1.23
CA PHE A 145 7.90 0.82 0.04
C PHE A 145 7.38 -0.29 0.96
N SER A 146 6.71 -1.30 0.43
CA SER A 146 6.27 -2.46 1.22
C SER A 146 7.45 -3.20 1.85
N LEU A 147 8.60 -3.26 1.18
CA LEU A 147 9.83 -3.82 1.73
C LEU A 147 10.40 -2.95 2.86
N VAL A 148 10.39 -1.62 2.70
CA VAL A 148 11.03 -0.67 3.64
C VAL A 148 10.16 -0.41 4.86
N GLY A 149 8.86 -0.14 4.66
CA GLY A 149 7.92 0.27 5.70
C GLY A 149 8.21 1.67 6.27
N GLY A 150 7.70 1.92 7.47
CA GLY A 150 7.85 3.22 8.13
C GLY A 150 7.15 4.34 7.38
N ALA A 151 7.89 5.41 7.08
CA ALA A 151 7.46 6.49 6.19
C ALA A 151 8.54 6.81 5.16
N ALA A 152 8.15 7.15 3.94
CA ALA A 152 9.07 7.55 2.89
C ALA A 152 8.43 8.51 1.89
N LEU A 153 9.26 9.40 1.33
CA LEU A 153 8.94 10.15 0.13
C LEU A 153 9.34 9.31 -1.08
N GLY A 154 8.36 8.95 -1.91
CA GLY A 154 8.56 8.33 -3.20
C GLY A 154 8.52 9.37 -4.32
N THR A 155 9.56 9.36 -5.16
CA THR A 155 9.66 10.20 -6.37
C THR A 155 9.78 9.33 -7.62
N GLY A 156 9.84 9.94 -8.81
CA GLY A 156 9.69 9.22 -10.06
C GLY A 156 8.25 8.74 -10.20
N ARG A 157 8.01 7.44 -10.37
CA ARG A 157 6.68 6.82 -10.33
C ARG A 157 6.26 6.40 -8.90
N GLY A 158 7.06 6.80 -7.88
CA GLY A 158 6.92 6.42 -6.47
C GLY A 158 7.95 5.38 -5.99
N GLU A 159 8.78 4.84 -6.89
CA GLU A 159 9.75 3.78 -6.61
C GLU A 159 11.06 4.27 -5.96
N LYS A 160 11.40 5.56 -6.11
CA LYS A 160 12.62 6.14 -5.55
C LYS A 160 12.33 6.68 -4.16
N LEU A 161 12.73 5.93 -3.14
CA LEU A 161 12.35 6.20 -1.76
C LEU A 161 13.41 6.99 -1.01
N THR A 162 12.98 8.04 -0.33
CA THR A 162 13.75 8.76 0.70
C THR A 162 13.05 8.57 2.04
N PRO A 163 13.66 7.93 3.04
CA PRO A 163 13.05 7.71 4.34
C PRO A 163 12.68 9.02 5.04
N ILE A 164 11.58 9.00 5.77
CA ILE A 164 11.07 10.11 6.59
C ILE A 164 10.99 9.66 8.03
N GLU A 165 11.51 10.47 8.97
CA GLU A 165 11.33 10.24 10.39
C GLU A 165 9.90 10.54 10.83
N VAL A 166 9.36 9.67 11.70
CA VAL A 166 8.03 9.81 12.29
C VAL A 166 8.16 9.90 13.80
N GLY A 167 7.71 11.00 14.38
CA GLY A 167 7.92 11.32 15.79
C GLY A 167 6.87 10.74 16.75
N GLY A 168 5.89 9.98 16.27
CA GLY A 168 4.82 9.46 17.09
C GLY A 168 4.02 8.35 16.42
N THR A 169 2.86 8.05 17.01
CA THR A 169 1.90 7.08 16.48
C THR A 169 0.68 7.82 15.96
N PHE A 170 0.22 7.47 14.75
CA PHE A 170 -1.01 7.98 14.17
C PHE A 170 -2.04 6.86 14.08
N HIS A 171 -3.30 7.21 14.36
CA HIS A 171 -4.42 6.27 14.33
C HIS A 171 -5.30 6.52 13.11
N TRP A 172 -5.70 5.43 12.47
CA TRP A 172 -6.43 5.47 11.21
C TRP A 172 -7.64 4.57 11.23
N VAL A 173 -8.66 4.97 10.47
CA VAL A 173 -9.76 4.10 10.05
C VAL A 173 -9.75 4.03 8.54
N PHE A 174 -9.83 2.82 7.99
CA PHE A 174 -9.91 2.56 6.55
C PHE A 174 -11.29 2.00 6.22
N ALA A 175 -12.10 2.77 5.50
CA ALA A 175 -13.38 2.30 5.02
C ALA A 175 -13.22 1.67 3.64
N VAL A 176 -13.47 0.37 3.58
CA VAL A 176 -13.29 -0.46 2.39
C VAL A 176 -14.59 -0.46 1.60
N ALA A 177 -14.55 0.02 0.38
CA ALA A 177 -15.70 0.03 -0.51
C ALA A 177 -15.92 -1.34 -1.20
N ASP A 178 -17.11 -1.56 -1.74
CA ASP A 178 -17.40 -2.72 -2.59
C ASP A 178 -16.70 -2.58 -3.95
N GLY A 179 -16.07 -3.66 -4.43
CA GLY A 179 -15.36 -3.67 -5.71
C GLY A 179 -14.11 -2.79 -5.71
N GLY A 180 -13.45 -2.73 -6.87
CA GLY A 180 -12.21 -1.99 -7.08
C GLY A 180 -12.40 -0.70 -7.86
N LEU A 181 -11.33 0.10 -7.95
CA LEU A 181 -11.20 1.23 -8.85
C LEU A 181 -9.88 1.07 -9.63
N SER A 182 -9.95 1.13 -10.96
CA SER A 182 -8.78 0.94 -11.81
C SER A 182 -7.82 2.13 -11.69
N THR A 183 -6.60 1.89 -11.22
CA THR A 183 -5.57 2.93 -11.12
C THR A 183 -5.33 3.65 -12.45
N PRO A 184 -5.15 2.96 -13.61
CA PRO A 184 -5.04 3.64 -14.90
C PRO A 184 -6.26 4.50 -15.25
N ALA A 185 -7.48 4.06 -14.89
CA ALA A 185 -8.68 4.86 -15.16
C ALA A 185 -8.70 6.15 -14.30
N VAL A 186 -8.25 6.09 -13.05
CA VAL A 186 -8.16 7.27 -12.18
C VAL A 186 -7.13 8.28 -12.68
N TYR A 187 -5.97 7.83 -13.14
CA TYR A 187 -4.97 8.72 -13.77
C TYR A 187 -5.50 9.33 -15.08
N GLY A 188 -6.17 8.53 -15.92
CA GLY A 188 -6.81 9.05 -17.14
C GLY A 188 -7.89 10.09 -16.85
N GLU A 189 -8.65 9.92 -15.78
CA GLU A 189 -9.65 10.90 -15.34
C GLU A 189 -8.97 12.15 -14.75
N PHE A 190 -7.86 12.00 -14.01
CA PHE A 190 -7.04 13.13 -13.57
C PHE A 190 -6.56 13.95 -14.76
N ASP A 191 -6.00 13.32 -15.80
CA ASP A 191 -5.58 14.01 -17.03
C ASP A 191 -6.74 14.75 -17.71
N ARG A 192 -7.92 14.11 -17.76
CA ARG A 192 -9.12 14.74 -18.31
C ARG A 192 -9.54 15.97 -17.52
N LEU A 193 -9.53 15.88 -16.18
CA LEU A 193 -9.94 16.98 -15.30
C LEU A 193 -8.95 18.16 -15.30
N THR A 194 -7.66 17.87 -15.55
CA THR A 194 -6.60 18.87 -15.59
C THR A 194 -6.33 19.42 -17.00
N THR A 195 -7.07 18.92 -18.03
CA THR A 195 -6.92 19.40 -19.41
C THR A 195 -7.11 20.92 -19.51
N GLY A 196 -6.10 21.58 -20.09
CA GLY A 196 -6.11 23.05 -20.27
C GLY A 196 -5.68 23.84 -19.02
N THR A 197 -5.29 23.16 -17.94
CA THR A 197 -4.67 23.79 -16.76
C THR A 197 -3.20 23.45 -16.67
N GLU A 198 -2.40 24.34 -16.10
CA GLU A 198 -1.00 24.04 -15.78
C GLU A 198 -0.96 23.11 -14.56
N VAL A 199 -0.40 21.92 -14.72
CA VAL A 199 -0.17 20.98 -13.61
C VAL A 199 1.22 21.27 -13.05
N PRO A 200 1.35 21.66 -11.77
CA PRO A 200 2.65 21.99 -11.19
C PRO A 200 3.54 20.77 -11.04
N GLU A 201 4.85 21.00 -10.98
CA GLU A 201 5.79 19.93 -10.62
C GLU A 201 5.51 19.41 -9.20
N PRO A 202 5.38 18.08 -9.01
CA PRO A 202 5.00 17.53 -7.72
C PRO A 202 6.14 17.69 -6.71
N THR A 203 5.81 18.23 -5.53
CA THR A 203 6.75 18.43 -4.42
C THR A 203 6.15 17.94 -3.10
N ALA A 204 7.02 17.44 -2.21
CA ALA A 204 6.59 17.11 -0.86
C ALA A 204 6.28 18.38 -0.05
N SER A 205 5.14 18.39 0.65
CA SER A 205 4.73 19.50 1.51
C SER A 205 5.66 19.61 2.74
N PRO A 206 6.35 20.75 2.93
CA PRO A 206 7.15 20.96 4.14
C PRO A 206 6.33 20.87 5.42
N ALA A 207 5.07 21.31 5.40
CA ALA A 207 4.15 21.25 6.54
C ALA A 207 3.82 19.79 6.90
N LEU A 208 3.54 18.94 5.90
CA LEU A 208 3.31 17.53 6.09
C LEU A 208 4.54 16.81 6.69
N LEU A 209 5.72 17.08 6.14
CA LEU A 209 6.96 16.49 6.64
C LEU A 209 7.27 16.92 8.08
N ALA A 210 6.96 18.18 8.43
CA ALA A 210 7.08 18.66 9.81
C ALA A 210 6.08 18.00 10.75
N ALA A 211 4.83 17.82 10.31
CA ALA A 211 3.78 17.13 11.08
C ALA A 211 4.13 15.66 11.35
N LEU A 212 4.66 14.93 10.37
CA LEU A 212 5.13 13.55 10.58
C LEU A 212 6.26 13.50 11.60
N ARG A 213 7.27 14.36 11.50
CA ARG A 213 8.40 14.40 12.44
C ARG A 213 7.99 14.79 13.86
N SER A 214 7.04 15.71 14.00
CA SER A 214 6.54 16.10 15.33
C SER A 214 5.63 15.06 15.97
N GLY A 215 5.02 14.15 15.17
CA GLY A 215 4.03 13.20 15.65
C GLY A 215 2.70 13.85 16.04
N ASP A 216 2.41 15.07 15.55
CA ASP A 216 1.19 15.80 15.85
C ASP A 216 0.06 15.44 14.88
N PRO A 217 -0.98 14.70 15.32
CA PRO A 217 -2.08 14.30 14.45
C PRO A 217 -2.93 15.48 13.96
N GLY A 218 -3.02 16.57 14.73
CA GLY A 218 -3.74 17.78 14.32
C GLY A 218 -3.03 18.49 13.17
N ALA A 219 -1.70 18.65 13.27
CA ALA A 219 -0.89 19.20 12.19
C ALA A 219 -0.92 18.32 10.94
N LEU A 220 -0.86 16.99 11.12
CA LEU A 220 -0.96 16.06 10.00
C LEU A 220 -2.32 16.13 9.32
N ALA A 221 -3.41 16.22 10.09
CA ALA A 221 -4.77 16.34 9.55
C ALA A 221 -4.92 17.54 8.60
N GLY A 222 -4.33 18.68 8.96
CA GLY A 222 -4.35 19.88 8.12
C GLY A 222 -3.44 19.85 6.88
N ALA A 223 -2.58 18.80 6.75
CA ALA A 223 -1.59 18.70 5.69
C ALA A 223 -1.83 17.54 4.72
N LEU A 224 -2.81 16.66 4.99
CA LEU A 224 -3.16 15.53 4.11
C LEU A 224 -3.63 16.03 2.74
N SER A 225 -3.17 15.38 1.66
CA SER A 225 -3.61 15.71 0.31
C SER A 225 -3.51 14.53 -0.66
N ASN A 226 -4.41 14.49 -1.64
CA ASN A 226 -4.35 13.51 -2.72
C ASN A 226 -4.91 14.13 -4.01
N ASP A 227 -4.04 14.41 -4.96
CA ASP A 227 -4.42 15.02 -6.25
C ASP A 227 -5.31 14.10 -7.10
N LEU A 228 -5.27 12.79 -6.87
CA LEU A 228 -6.17 11.83 -7.53
C LEU A 228 -7.58 11.79 -6.92
N GLN A 229 -7.81 12.39 -5.74
CA GLN A 229 -9.11 12.34 -5.08
C GLN A 229 -10.25 12.90 -5.93
N PRO A 230 -10.14 14.05 -6.60
CA PRO A 230 -11.21 14.53 -7.50
C PRO A 230 -11.53 13.54 -8.62
N ALA A 231 -10.53 12.90 -9.21
CA ALA A 231 -10.70 11.89 -10.23
C ALA A 231 -11.38 10.62 -9.69
N ALA A 232 -10.97 10.15 -8.52
CA ALA A 232 -11.60 9.00 -7.86
C ALA A 232 -13.07 9.28 -7.53
N LEU A 233 -13.40 10.48 -7.04
CA LEU A 233 -14.76 10.91 -6.74
C LEU A 233 -15.61 11.08 -8.02
N SER A 234 -15.02 11.56 -9.11
CA SER A 234 -15.68 11.65 -10.41
C SER A 234 -16.09 10.27 -10.93
N LEU A 235 -15.19 9.30 -10.85
CA LEU A 235 -15.46 7.93 -11.32
C LEU A 235 -16.34 7.14 -10.34
N ARG A 236 -16.31 7.49 -9.06
CA ARG A 236 -17.08 6.81 -8.02
C ARG A 236 -17.63 7.81 -6.98
N PRO A 237 -18.75 8.49 -7.29
CA PRO A 237 -19.33 9.52 -6.42
C PRO A 237 -19.71 9.05 -5.01
N SER A 238 -20.03 7.75 -4.80
CA SER A 238 -20.36 7.20 -3.49
C SER A 238 -19.22 7.31 -2.47
N LEU A 239 -17.97 7.50 -2.90
CA LEU A 239 -16.86 7.76 -2.00
C LEU A 239 -17.01 9.08 -1.23
N ALA A 240 -17.69 10.07 -1.82
CA ALA A 240 -17.99 11.33 -1.13
C ALA A 240 -18.91 11.12 0.08
N GLU A 241 -19.87 10.21 -0.03
CA GLU A 241 -20.76 9.85 1.08
C GLU A 241 -19.99 9.19 2.22
N THR A 242 -19.05 8.29 1.88
CA THR A 242 -18.19 7.65 2.88
C THR A 242 -17.27 8.66 3.58
N LEU A 243 -16.66 9.58 2.82
CA LEU A 243 -15.82 10.66 3.38
C LEU A 243 -16.63 11.56 4.33
N ALA A 244 -17.86 11.93 3.95
CA ALA A 244 -18.75 12.73 4.77
C ALA A 244 -19.13 11.98 6.07
N ALA A 245 -19.54 10.71 5.96
CA ALA A 245 -19.95 9.90 7.10
C ALA A 245 -18.85 9.77 8.18
N GLY A 246 -17.58 9.54 7.77
CA GLY A 246 -16.47 9.45 8.71
C GLY A 246 -16.09 10.80 9.34
N THR A 247 -16.21 11.89 8.58
CA THR A 247 -16.00 13.24 9.11
C THR A 247 -17.09 13.63 10.11
N GLU A 248 -18.35 13.34 9.82
CA GLU A 248 -19.49 13.53 10.73
C GLU A 248 -19.35 12.67 12.00
N ALA A 249 -18.74 11.49 11.91
CA ALA A 249 -18.43 10.62 13.03
C ALA A 249 -17.26 11.12 13.92
N GLY A 250 -16.61 12.21 13.53
CA GLY A 250 -15.57 12.88 14.33
C GLY A 250 -14.13 12.68 13.84
N ALA A 251 -13.90 12.17 12.63
CA ALA A 251 -12.57 12.15 12.04
C ALA A 251 -12.18 13.57 11.61
N PRO A 252 -11.07 14.15 12.13
CA PRO A 252 -10.64 15.52 11.80
C PRO A 252 -10.12 15.65 10.36
N ALA A 253 -9.72 14.56 9.73
CA ALA A 253 -9.33 14.56 8.31
C ALA A 253 -9.65 13.22 7.64
N ALA A 254 -9.96 13.30 6.35
CA ALA A 254 -10.29 12.16 5.52
C ALA A 254 -9.79 12.36 4.10
N LEU A 255 -9.36 11.26 3.45
CA LEU A 255 -8.95 11.25 2.05
C LEU A 255 -9.18 9.89 1.41
N VAL A 256 -9.19 9.85 0.08
CA VAL A 256 -9.10 8.61 -0.68
C VAL A 256 -7.65 8.10 -0.61
N SER A 257 -7.43 6.83 -0.29
CA SER A 257 -6.09 6.22 -0.25
C SER A 257 -5.60 5.89 -1.66
N GLY A 258 -4.55 6.57 -2.11
CA GLY A 258 -4.01 6.40 -3.47
C GLY A 258 -5.07 6.69 -4.55
N SER A 259 -5.23 5.78 -5.50
CA SER A 259 -6.30 5.83 -6.51
C SER A 259 -7.67 5.36 -5.99
N GLY A 260 -7.75 4.93 -4.73
CA GLY A 260 -8.96 4.40 -4.12
C GLY A 260 -9.23 2.91 -4.49
N PRO A 261 -10.45 2.40 -4.17
CA PRO A 261 -11.58 3.11 -3.59
C PRO A 261 -11.63 3.12 -2.04
N THR A 262 -10.60 2.69 -1.33
CA THR A 262 -10.57 2.81 0.13
C THR A 262 -10.46 4.28 0.53
N THR A 263 -11.25 4.71 1.50
CA THR A 263 -11.11 6.01 2.14
C THR A 263 -10.41 5.85 3.50
N ALA A 264 -9.49 6.77 3.81
CA ALA A 264 -8.70 6.77 5.02
C ALA A 264 -9.08 7.97 5.88
N PHE A 265 -9.22 7.75 7.18
CA PHE A 265 -9.60 8.75 8.16
C PHE A 265 -8.52 8.79 9.23
N LEU A 266 -7.87 9.94 9.38
CA LEU A 266 -6.95 10.19 10.48
C LEU A 266 -7.77 10.57 11.72
N VAL A 267 -7.47 9.96 12.85
CA VAL A 267 -8.14 10.22 14.12
C VAL A 267 -7.13 10.44 15.25
N PRO A 268 -7.50 11.14 16.33
CA PRO A 268 -6.55 11.50 17.39
C PRO A 268 -6.03 10.31 18.19
N ASP A 269 -6.83 9.26 18.37
CA ASP A 269 -6.51 8.12 19.23
C ASP A 269 -7.26 6.85 18.83
N ALA A 270 -6.91 5.73 19.46
CA ALA A 270 -7.50 4.42 19.18
C ALA A 270 -8.99 4.34 19.58
N GLU A 271 -9.41 5.04 20.64
CA GLU A 271 -10.82 5.04 21.07
C GLU A 271 -11.71 5.74 20.02
N THR A 272 -11.25 6.87 19.51
CA THR A 272 -11.94 7.58 18.41
C THR A 272 -11.94 6.73 17.13
N ALA A 273 -10.87 5.98 16.84
CA ALA A 273 -10.81 5.08 15.70
C ALA A 273 -11.93 4.02 15.75
N GLU A 274 -12.15 3.39 16.89
CA GLU A 274 -13.23 2.40 17.05
C GLU A 274 -14.63 3.03 16.89
N LYS A 275 -14.85 4.24 17.43
CA LYS A 275 -16.11 4.98 17.27
C LYS A 275 -16.39 5.33 15.80
N VAL A 276 -15.38 5.85 15.09
CA VAL A 276 -15.50 6.21 13.67
C VAL A 276 -15.72 4.96 12.82
N ALA A 277 -15.01 3.86 13.11
CA ALA A 277 -15.20 2.59 12.39
C ALA A 277 -16.62 2.04 12.58
N ALA A 278 -17.17 2.05 13.80
CA ALA A 278 -18.53 1.62 14.08
C ALA A 278 -19.57 2.49 13.35
N ALA A 279 -19.38 3.81 13.34
CA ALA A 279 -20.26 4.74 12.64
C ALA A 279 -20.24 4.52 11.13
N LEU A 280 -19.07 4.32 10.51
CA LEU A 280 -18.91 4.00 9.10
C LEU A 280 -19.63 2.71 8.72
N LEU A 281 -19.51 1.65 9.52
CA LEU A 281 -20.25 0.40 9.31
C LEU A 281 -21.77 0.61 9.41
N THR A 282 -22.22 1.42 10.38
CA THR A 282 -23.64 1.72 10.58
C THR A 282 -24.21 2.57 9.43
N SER A 283 -23.42 3.45 8.85
CA SER A 283 -23.86 4.30 7.73
C SER A 283 -24.17 3.50 6.46
N GLY A 284 -23.62 2.28 6.32
CA GLY A 284 -23.79 1.44 5.14
C GLY A 284 -23.03 1.96 3.89
N THR A 285 -22.18 2.98 4.04
CA THR A 285 -21.41 3.57 2.91
C THR A 285 -20.15 2.77 2.55
N CYS A 286 -19.78 1.80 3.37
CA CYS A 286 -18.64 0.91 3.11
C CYS A 286 -18.99 -0.55 3.51
N ARG A 287 -18.30 -1.52 2.88
CA ARG A 287 -18.49 -2.95 3.22
C ARG A 287 -17.76 -3.38 4.50
N ASN A 288 -16.70 -2.66 4.86
CA ASN A 288 -15.90 -2.93 6.05
C ASN A 288 -15.18 -1.66 6.50
N ALA A 289 -14.91 -1.56 7.80
CA ALA A 289 -14.09 -0.50 8.39
C ALA A 289 -12.99 -1.15 9.23
N ARG A 290 -11.73 -0.77 8.98
CA ARG A 290 -10.55 -1.36 9.61
C ARG A 290 -9.78 -0.29 10.35
N VAL A 291 -9.44 -0.57 11.60
CA VAL A 291 -8.62 0.30 12.44
C VAL A 291 -7.16 -0.12 12.35
N ALA A 292 -6.25 0.82 12.23
CA ALA A 292 -4.81 0.57 12.23
C ALA A 292 -4.04 1.73 12.84
N ALA A 293 -2.84 1.41 13.36
CA ALA A 293 -1.86 2.41 13.79
C ALA A 293 -0.71 2.49 12.79
N SER A 294 0.00 3.62 12.79
CA SER A 294 1.20 3.85 12.00
C SER A 294 2.25 4.65 12.79
N PRO A 295 3.54 4.60 12.41
CA PRO A 295 4.10 3.78 11.34
C PRO A 295 4.18 2.29 11.68
N ALA A 296 4.22 1.43 10.65
CA ALA A 296 4.45 0.00 10.78
C ALA A 296 5.80 -0.40 10.15
N PRO A 297 6.48 -1.46 10.64
CA PRO A 297 7.69 -1.97 10.00
C PRO A 297 7.39 -2.55 8.62
N GLY A 298 8.36 -2.55 7.70
CA GLY A 298 8.25 -3.18 6.39
C GLY A 298 8.24 -4.71 6.45
N ALA A 299 8.36 -5.36 5.30
CA ALA A 299 8.38 -6.82 5.22
C ALA A 299 9.50 -7.42 6.09
N HIS A 300 9.13 -8.34 6.98
CA HIS A 300 10.05 -9.00 7.92
C HIS A 300 9.62 -10.43 8.24
N VAL A 301 10.60 -11.29 8.49
CA VAL A 301 10.37 -12.69 8.89
C VAL A 301 9.79 -12.74 10.31
N ILE A 302 8.80 -13.61 10.53
CA ILE A 302 8.14 -13.85 11.83
C ILE A 302 8.26 -15.30 12.26
#